data_f5c13ebae9c2764943ea11fec5669337
#
_entry.id   f5c13ebae9c2764943ea11fec5669337
#
_cell.length_a   1.000
_cell.length_b   1.000
_cell.length_c   1.000
_cell.angle_alpha   90.00
_cell.angle_beta   90.00
_cell.angle_gamma   90.00
#
_symmetry.space_group_name_H-M   'P 1'
#
loop_
_entity.id
_entity.type
_entity.pdbx_description
1 polymer ?
#
loop_
_entity_poly.entity_id
_entity_poly.type
_entity_poly.pdbx_seq_one_letter_code
_entity_poly.pdbx_strand_id
1 'polypeptide(L)'
;MTDQPEVSRTIYDSMGGMPAVAALADAWHRLCLDDHVVAHAFHGRVHPQHTERLAAYWAEQLGGPPAYTGGGAPMGDHTGVVRVHSGNGPHEEMDARAIGCFVLAIDQAQLPDDERLRAALTDWFVWATEHVNHEHPTPEAVPDGLPMPHWSWDGPAVQG
;
A
#
# COMPACT_ATOMS: atom_id res chain seq x y z
N MET A 1 25.62 -22.85 -22.28
CA MET A 1 24.76 -21.73 -21.83
C MET A 1 23.41 -22.30 -21.48
N THR A 2 23.21 -22.51 -20.20
CA THR A 2 21.87 -22.81 -19.70
C THR A 2 21.14 -21.49 -19.56
N ASP A 3 20.18 -21.28 -20.45
CA ASP A 3 19.23 -20.21 -20.34
C ASP A 3 18.34 -20.53 -19.13
N GLN A 4 18.76 -20.07 -17.97
CA GLN A 4 17.89 -20.09 -16.80
C GLN A 4 16.79 -19.08 -17.08
N PRO A 5 15.51 -19.47 -17.00
CA PRO A 5 14.46 -18.48 -17.11
C PRO A 5 14.71 -17.40 -16.05
N GLU A 6 14.87 -16.19 -16.53
CA GLU A 6 15.00 -15.02 -15.67
C GLU A 6 13.78 -15.03 -14.76
N VAL A 7 13.99 -15.38 -13.49
CA VAL A 7 12.90 -15.32 -12.49
C VAL A 7 12.46 -13.88 -12.44
N SER A 8 11.27 -13.61 -12.97
CA SER A 8 10.69 -12.28 -12.97
C SER A 8 10.67 -11.75 -11.54
N ARG A 9 11.43 -10.69 -11.27
CA ARG A 9 11.43 -10.04 -9.96
C ARG A 9 10.07 -9.46 -9.67
N THR A 10 9.63 -9.58 -8.41
CA THR A 10 8.43 -8.91 -7.94
C THR A 10 8.63 -7.38 -7.96
N ILE A 11 7.54 -6.64 -7.88
CA ILE A 11 7.60 -5.17 -7.72
C ILE A 11 8.42 -4.84 -6.47
N TYR A 12 8.18 -5.56 -5.37
CA TYR A 12 8.93 -5.43 -4.13
C TYR A 12 10.45 -5.55 -4.34
N ASP A 13 10.88 -6.60 -5.02
CA ASP A 13 12.32 -6.80 -5.29
C ASP A 13 12.88 -5.71 -6.20
N SER A 14 12.13 -5.33 -7.23
CA SER A 14 12.56 -4.33 -8.22
C SER A 14 12.68 -2.94 -7.64
N MET A 15 11.86 -2.59 -6.64
CA MET A 15 11.93 -1.28 -6.01
C MET A 15 13.06 -1.16 -4.97
N GLY A 16 13.61 -2.27 -4.50
CA GLY A 16 14.72 -2.29 -3.56
C GLY A 16 14.43 -2.97 -2.22
N GLY A 17 13.35 -3.74 -2.13
CA GLY A 17 13.00 -4.50 -0.93
C GLY A 17 12.47 -3.64 0.21
N MET A 18 12.49 -4.19 1.42
CA MET A 18 11.91 -3.53 2.61
C MET A 18 12.47 -2.12 2.88
N PRO A 19 13.77 -1.84 2.74
CA PRO A 19 14.28 -0.47 2.94
C PRO A 19 13.63 0.54 2.00
N ALA A 20 13.37 0.16 0.75
CA ALA A 20 12.70 1.03 -0.22
C ALA A 20 11.22 1.22 0.12
N VAL A 21 10.52 0.15 0.51
CA VAL A 21 9.12 0.25 0.93
C VAL A 21 8.99 1.15 2.17
N ALA A 22 9.88 0.99 3.14
CA ALA A 22 9.90 1.82 4.34
C ALA A 22 10.14 3.30 4.02
N ALA A 23 11.09 3.58 3.12
CA ALA A 23 11.37 4.95 2.67
C ALA A 23 10.17 5.57 1.95
N LEU A 24 9.49 4.80 1.11
CA LEU A 24 8.29 5.23 0.41
C LEU A 24 7.14 5.52 1.39
N ALA A 25 6.89 4.62 2.33
CA ALA A 25 5.85 4.79 3.34
C ALA A 25 6.10 6.02 4.21
N ASP A 26 7.33 6.23 4.65
CA ASP A 26 7.71 7.39 5.45
C ASP A 26 7.55 8.70 4.66
N ALA A 27 8.01 8.74 3.42
CA ALA A 27 7.87 9.92 2.56
C ALA A 27 6.39 10.25 2.31
N TRP A 28 5.58 9.25 1.99
CA TRP A 28 4.15 9.43 1.78
C TRP A 28 3.45 9.95 3.03
N HIS A 29 3.72 9.34 4.18
CA HIS A 29 3.11 9.75 5.45
C HIS A 29 3.44 11.21 5.79
N ARG A 30 4.70 11.62 5.62
CA ARG A 30 5.11 13.01 5.86
C ARG A 30 4.40 13.99 4.92
N LEU A 31 4.30 13.65 3.62
CA LEU A 31 3.60 14.47 2.65
C LEU A 31 2.10 14.59 2.98
N CYS A 32 1.48 13.50 3.42
CA CYS A 32 0.09 13.50 3.84
C CYS A 32 -0.14 14.40 5.06
N LEU A 33 0.76 14.38 6.04
CA LEU A 33 0.65 15.22 7.23
C LEU A 33 0.82 16.71 6.91
N ASP A 34 1.57 17.05 5.85
CA ASP A 34 1.74 18.42 5.38
C ASP A 34 0.57 18.91 4.51
N ASP A 35 -0.26 18.03 4.02
CA ASP A 35 -1.47 18.37 3.25
C ASP A 35 -2.67 18.49 4.18
N HIS A 36 -3.23 19.70 4.29
CA HIS A 36 -4.30 19.97 5.26
C HIS A 36 -5.59 19.15 5.02
N VAL A 37 -5.85 18.70 3.81
CA VAL A 37 -7.01 17.85 3.50
C VAL A 37 -6.72 16.40 3.92
N VAL A 38 -5.59 15.85 3.49
CA VAL A 38 -5.23 14.46 3.80
C VAL A 38 -4.90 14.29 5.29
N ALA A 39 -4.22 15.27 5.89
CA ALA A 39 -3.87 15.24 7.31
C ALA A 39 -5.09 15.04 8.21
N HIS A 40 -6.25 15.48 7.76
CA HIS A 40 -7.50 15.30 8.50
C HIS A 40 -7.84 13.83 8.73
N ALA A 41 -7.48 12.94 7.81
CA ALA A 41 -7.66 11.50 7.97
C ALA A 41 -6.82 10.91 9.11
N PHE A 42 -5.74 11.59 9.49
CA PHE A 42 -4.84 11.19 10.56
C PHE A 42 -5.14 11.93 11.87
N HIS A 43 -6.18 12.75 11.93
CA HIS A 43 -6.63 13.40 13.16
C HIS A 43 -7.17 12.35 14.12
N GLY A 44 -6.47 12.13 15.20
CA GLY A 44 -6.80 11.14 16.18
C GLY A 44 -5.59 10.25 16.44
N ARG A 45 -5.82 8.99 16.60
CA ARG A 45 -4.81 8.08 17.13
C ARG A 45 -4.07 7.35 16.04
N VAL A 46 -2.98 7.95 15.56
CA VAL A 46 -2.02 7.23 14.74
C VAL A 46 -1.22 6.31 15.66
N HIS A 47 -1.15 5.03 15.30
CA HIS A 47 -0.34 4.07 16.03
C HIS A 47 1.13 4.54 16.06
N PRO A 48 1.86 4.44 17.19
CA PRO A 48 3.26 4.88 17.25
C PRO A 48 4.17 4.25 16.20
N GLN A 49 3.85 3.04 15.75
CA GLN A 49 4.56 2.32 14.71
C GLN A 49 3.82 2.35 13.36
N HIS A 50 3.05 3.41 13.10
CA HIS A 50 2.20 3.49 11.91
C HIS A 50 2.98 3.30 10.60
N THR A 51 4.12 3.97 10.46
CA THR A 51 4.93 3.86 9.24
C THR A 51 5.49 2.46 9.04
N GLU A 52 5.94 1.81 10.11
CA GLU A 52 6.45 0.43 10.05
C GLU A 52 5.34 -0.55 9.67
N ARG A 53 4.16 -0.39 10.25
CA ARG A 53 2.99 -1.21 9.94
C ARG A 53 2.53 -1.01 8.50
N LEU A 54 2.52 0.22 8.04
CA LEU A 54 2.18 0.58 6.67
C LEU A 54 3.17 -0.03 5.68
N ALA A 55 4.46 0.07 5.95
CA ALA A 55 5.50 -0.53 5.11
C ALA A 55 5.35 -2.04 5.02
N ALA A 56 5.09 -2.71 6.13
CA ALA A 56 4.88 -4.16 6.17
C ALA A 56 3.65 -4.57 5.34
N TYR A 57 2.57 -3.82 5.45
CA TYR A 57 1.33 -4.04 4.69
C TYR A 57 1.55 -3.86 3.18
N TRP A 58 2.23 -2.78 2.79
CA TRP A 58 2.55 -2.52 1.38
C TRP A 58 3.51 -3.56 0.81
N ALA A 59 4.54 -3.93 1.57
CA ALA A 59 5.53 -4.93 1.14
C ALA A 59 4.86 -6.27 0.82
N GLU A 60 3.96 -6.71 1.66
CA GLU A 60 3.24 -7.97 1.45
C GLU A 60 2.40 -7.92 0.17
N GLN A 61 1.72 -6.82 -0.10
CA GLN A 61 0.92 -6.65 -1.31
C GLN A 61 1.76 -6.60 -2.59
N LEU A 62 2.98 -6.06 -2.51
CA LEU A 62 3.85 -5.87 -3.66
C LEU A 62 4.74 -7.08 -3.98
N GLY A 63 4.49 -8.20 -3.34
CA GLY A 63 5.21 -9.45 -3.60
C GLY A 63 6.36 -9.72 -2.65
N GLY A 64 6.47 -8.96 -1.57
CA GLY A 64 7.43 -9.18 -0.50
C GLY A 64 6.98 -10.24 0.50
N PRO A 65 7.72 -10.40 1.61
CA PRO A 65 7.38 -11.38 2.63
C PRO A 65 6.08 -11.02 3.34
N PRO A 66 5.39 -11.99 3.98
CA PRO A 66 4.15 -11.74 4.72
C PRO A 66 4.42 -11.03 6.05
N ALA A 67 5.02 -9.84 5.98
CA ALA A 67 5.48 -9.10 7.15
C ALA A 67 4.34 -8.54 8.01
N TYR A 68 3.16 -8.33 7.42
CA TYR A 68 2.00 -7.78 8.12
C TYR A 68 1.12 -8.88 8.71
N THR A 69 0.77 -9.89 7.93
CA THR A 69 -0.17 -10.94 8.33
C THR A 69 0.50 -12.21 8.84
N GLY A 70 1.78 -12.41 8.55
CA GLY A 70 2.51 -13.64 8.86
C GLY A 70 3.43 -13.51 10.07
N GLY A 71 4.23 -14.56 10.27
CA GLY A 71 5.18 -14.63 11.37
C GLY A 71 4.55 -15.03 12.70
N GLY A 72 5.35 -15.03 13.78
CA GLY A 72 4.90 -15.41 15.12
C GLY A 72 4.07 -14.35 15.84
N ALA A 73 4.05 -13.11 15.32
CA ALA A 73 3.29 -12.00 15.89
C ALA A 73 2.76 -11.13 14.75
N PRO A 74 1.63 -11.49 14.14
CA PRO A 74 1.07 -10.70 13.04
C PRO A 74 0.68 -9.30 13.52
N MET A 75 0.91 -8.29 12.68
CA MET A 75 0.56 -6.90 12.97
C MET A 75 -0.94 -6.64 12.84
N GLY A 76 -1.61 -7.45 12.02
CA GLY A 76 -3.04 -7.33 11.77
C GLY A 76 -3.46 -8.21 10.60
N ASP A 77 -4.65 -7.94 10.07
CA ASP A 77 -5.17 -8.60 8.88
C ASP A 77 -5.77 -7.57 7.89
N HIS A 78 -6.04 -8.02 6.68
CA HIS A 78 -6.59 -7.15 5.64
C HIS A 78 -7.99 -6.66 5.99
N THR A 79 -8.82 -7.50 6.60
CA THR A 79 -10.17 -7.13 7.04
C THR A 79 -10.14 -5.91 7.96
N GLY A 80 -9.21 -5.89 8.93
CA GLY A 80 -9.06 -4.77 9.86
C GLY A 80 -8.71 -3.46 9.15
N VAL A 81 -7.81 -3.52 8.18
CA VAL A 81 -7.43 -2.33 7.38
C VAL A 81 -8.63 -1.80 6.60
N VAL A 82 -9.35 -2.68 5.92
CA VAL A 82 -10.53 -2.27 5.12
C VAL A 82 -11.62 -1.69 6.03
N ARG A 83 -11.85 -2.26 7.21
CA ARG A 83 -12.83 -1.74 8.17
C ARG A 83 -12.51 -0.31 8.62
N VAL A 84 -11.25 -0.02 8.90
CA VAL A 84 -10.82 1.33 9.33
C VAL A 84 -11.08 2.37 8.24
N HIS A 85 -10.99 1.98 6.97
CA HIS A 85 -11.18 2.88 5.83
C HIS A 85 -12.63 2.95 5.34
N SER A 86 -13.49 2.04 5.78
CA SER A 86 -14.88 1.94 5.30
C SER A 86 -15.82 2.88 6.06
N GLY A 87 -16.85 3.38 5.38
CA GLY A 87 -17.92 4.15 6.00
C GLY A 87 -17.59 5.60 6.34
N ASN A 88 -16.51 6.14 5.77
CA ASN A 88 -16.09 7.53 6.03
C ASN A 88 -16.73 8.54 5.06
N GLY A 89 -17.68 8.10 4.25
CA GLY A 89 -18.36 8.94 3.26
C GLY A 89 -17.53 9.19 2.01
N PRO A 90 -18.08 9.99 1.06
CA PRO A 90 -17.34 10.36 -0.12
C PRO A 90 -16.25 11.38 0.22
N HIS A 91 -15.00 11.12 -0.22
CA HIS A 91 -13.88 12.02 -0.04
C HIS A 91 -12.93 11.95 -1.24
N GLU A 92 -13.51 12.26 -2.40
CA GLU A 92 -12.80 12.23 -3.68
C GLU A 92 -11.58 13.13 -3.70
N GLU A 93 -11.68 14.33 -3.12
CA GLU A 93 -10.56 15.26 -3.04
C GLU A 93 -9.43 14.70 -2.15
N MET A 94 -9.77 14.11 -1.02
CA MET A 94 -8.79 13.50 -0.12
C MET A 94 -8.07 12.35 -0.80
N ASP A 95 -8.79 11.49 -1.50
CA ASP A 95 -8.22 10.37 -2.25
C ASP A 95 -7.26 10.86 -3.35
N ALA A 96 -7.68 11.86 -4.13
CA ALA A 96 -6.86 12.42 -5.19
C ALA A 96 -5.57 13.05 -4.64
N ARG A 97 -5.65 13.73 -3.51
CA ARG A 97 -4.48 14.33 -2.85
C ARG A 97 -3.56 13.26 -2.26
N ALA A 98 -4.11 12.21 -1.66
CA ALA A 98 -3.33 11.09 -1.14
C ALA A 98 -2.56 10.37 -2.26
N ILE A 99 -3.18 10.19 -3.42
CA ILE A 99 -2.53 9.65 -4.62
C ILE A 99 -1.44 10.59 -5.11
N GLY A 100 -1.70 11.89 -5.16
CA GLY A 100 -0.69 12.90 -5.52
C GLY A 100 0.51 12.87 -4.58
N CYS A 101 0.29 12.74 -3.28
CA CYS A 101 1.35 12.57 -2.29
C CYS A 101 2.17 11.30 -2.56
N PHE A 102 1.51 10.21 -2.96
CA PHE A 102 2.19 8.97 -3.27
C PHE A 102 3.12 9.10 -4.48
N VAL A 103 2.67 9.76 -5.55
CA VAL A 103 3.49 10.00 -6.73
C VAL A 103 4.73 10.84 -6.38
N LEU A 104 4.57 11.88 -5.56
CA LEU A 104 5.70 12.68 -5.07
C LEU A 104 6.62 11.86 -4.14
N ALA A 105 6.05 10.97 -3.33
CA ALA A 105 6.81 10.12 -2.43
C ALA A 105 7.76 9.18 -3.19
N ILE A 106 7.38 8.71 -4.37
CA ILE A 106 8.25 7.90 -5.22
C ILE A 106 9.55 8.65 -5.53
N ASP A 107 9.46 9.94 -5.86
CA ASP A 107 10.63 10.77 -6.12
C ASP A 107 11.46 10.99 -4.84
N GLN A 108 10.80 11.29 -3.74
CA GLN A 108 11.49 11.57 -2.47
C GLN A 108 12.17 10.34 -1.86
N ALA A 109 11.60 9.17 -2.07
CA ALA A 109 12.16 7.92 -1.57
C ALA A 109 13.39 7.44 -2.37
N GLN A 110 13.70 8.12 -3.47
CA GLN A 110 14.86 7.79 -4.32
C GLN A 110 14.84 6.34 -4.83
N LEU A 111 13.66 5.89 -5.26
CA LEU A 111 13.50 4.58 -5.88
C LEU A 111 14.22 4.54 -7.24
N PRO A 112 14.52 3.33 -7.78
CA PRO A 112 15.11 3.23 -9.10
C PRO A 112 14.35 4.05 -10.15
N ASP A 113 15.10 4.73 -11.02
CA ASP A 113 14.53 5.54 -12.11
C ASP A 113 14.08 4.62 -13.25
N ASP A 114 12.89 4.05 -13.09
CA ASP A 114 12.29 3.07 -13.98
C ASP A 114 10.82 3.42 -14.18
N GLU A 115 10.44 3.77 -15.40
CA GLU A 115 9.06 4.18 -15.72
C GLU A 115 8.06 3.06 -15.50
N ARG A 116 8.44 1.81 -15.79
CA ARG A 116 7.57 0.65 -15.57
C ARG A 116 7.29 0.44 -14.09
N LEU A 117 8.31 0.60 -13.25
CA LEU A 117 8.18 0.51 -11.79
C LEU A 117 7.27 1.63 -11.26
N ARG A 118 7.51 2.86 -11.70
CA ARG A 118 6.70 4.02 -11.32
C ARG A 118 5.23 3.82 -11.68
N ALA A 119 4.96 3.36 -12.90
CA ALA A 119 3.61 3.10 -13.37
C ALA A 119 2.93 1.99 -12.56
N ALA A 120 3.63 0.90 -12.29
CA ALA A 120 3.11 -0.22 -11.52
C ALA A 120 2.76 0.20 -10.09
N LEU A 121 3.62 0.96 -9.43
CA LEU A 121 3.37 1.47 -8.08
C LEU A 121 2.18 2.44 -8.04
N THR A 122 2.10 3.33 -9.02
CA THR A 122 0.99 4.30 -9.11
C THR A 122 -0.33 3.58 -9.34
N ASP A 123 -0.37 2.64 -10.28
CA ASP A 123 -1.58 1.85 -10.58
C ASP A 123 -2.02 1.05 -9.37
N TRP A 124 -1.07 0.43 -8.67
CA TRP A 124 -1.36 -0.29 -7.43
C TRP A 124 -1.98 0.63 -6.37
N PHE A 125 -1.39 1.79 -6.14
CA PHE A 125 -1.86 2.71 -5.11
C PHE A 125 -3.26 3.26 -5.40
N VAL A 126 -3.54 3.57 -6.67
CA VAL A 126 -4.88 3.98 -7.11
C VAL A 126 -5.88 2.86 -6.85
N TRP A 127 -5.56 1.64 -7.26
CA TRP A 127 -6.40 0.48 -7.01
C TRP A 127 -6.61 0.22 -5.50
N ALA A 128 -5.53 0.29 -4.72
CA ALA A 128 -5.59 0.05 -3.28
C ALA A 128 -6.45 1.09 -2.56
N THR A 129 -6.34 2.35 -2.95
CA THR A 129 -7.16 3.45 -2.39
C THR A 129 -8.64 3.20 -2.65
N GLU A 130 -9.00 2.84 -3.87
CA GLU A 130 -10.38 2.51 -4.24
C GLU A 130 -10.89 1.30 -3.46
N HIS A 131 -10.08 0.24 -3.40
CA HIS A 131 -10.41 -1.01 -2.73
C HIS A 131 -10.68 -0.83 -1.23
N VAL A 132 -9.85 -0.10 -0.51
CA VAL A 132 -10.02 0.06 0.93
C VAL A 132 -11.08 1.10 1.30
N ASN A 133 -11.26 2.12 0.50
CA ASN A 133 -12.16 3.24 0.82
C ASN A 133 -13.59 3.04 0.32
N HIS A 134 -13.79 2.38 -0.81
CA HIS A 134 -15.07 2.45 -1.53
C HIS A 134 -15.76 1.10 -1.79
N GLU A 135 -15.11 -0.01 -1.52
CA GLU A 135 -15.68 -1.33 -1.81
C GLU A 135 -16.81 -1.71 -0.85
N HIS A 136 -16.77 -1.22 0.39
CA HIS A 136 -17.78 -1.52 1.40
C HIS A 136 -18.37 -0.22 1.97
N PRO A 137 -19.70 -0.14 2.12
CA PRO A 137 -20.35 1.10 2.57
C PRO A 137 -20.15 1.39 4.05
N THR A 138 -19.94 0.37 4.87
CA THR A 138 -19.73 0.51 6.32
C THR A 138 -18.73 -0.53 6.82
N PRO A 139 -18.09 -0.29 7.99
CA PRO A 139 -17.20 -1.28 8.59
C PRO A 139 -17.88 -2.63 8.84
N GLU A 140 -19.15 -2.63 9.22
CA GLU A 140 -19.92 -3.83 9.50
C GLU A 140 -20.20 -4.67 8.25
N ALA A 141 -20.19 -4.03 7.07
CA ALA A 141 -20.38 -4.72 5.79
C ALA A 141 -19.13 -5.47 5.33
N VAL A 142 -17.97 -5.18 5.94
CA VAL A 142 -16.72 -5.85 5.58
C VAL A 142 -16.71 -7.26 6.14
N PRO A 143 -16.61 -8.31 5.30
CA PRO A 143 -16.61 -9.70 5.79
C PRO A 143 -15.33 -10.03 6.55
N ASP A 144 -15.44 -10.96 7.48
CA ASP A 144 -14.27 -11.53 8.15
C ASP A 144 -13.42 -12.35 7.17
N GLY A 145 -12.13 -12.43 7.44
CA GLY A 145 -11.24 -13.31 6.71
C GLY A 145 -10.92 -12.87 5.28
N LEU A 146 -10.98 -11.57 4.99
CA LEU A 146 -10.55 -11.08 3.68
C LEU A 146 -9.08 -11.45 3.41
N PRO A 147 -8.80 -12.09 2.27
CA PRO A 147 -7.42 -12.40 1.92
C PRO A 147 -6.63 -11.14 1.62
N MET A 148 -5.35 -11.14 1.99
CA MET A 148 -4.45 -10.05 1.61
C MET A 148 -4.30 -10.02 0.09
N PRO A 149 -4.60 -8.89 -0.57
CA PRO A 149 -4.38 -8.81 -2.01
C PRO A 149 -2.88 -8.82 -2.33
N HIS A 150 -2.55 -9.36 -3.49
CA HIS A 150 -1.19 -9.37 -4.02
C HIS A 150 -1.20 -8.72 -5.40
N TRP A 151 -0.29 -7.79 -5.60
CA TRP A 151 -0.16 -7.05 -6.86
C TRP A 151 1.06 -7.51 -7.64
N SER A 152 0.84 -7.88 -8.90
CA SER A 152 1.89 -8.24 -9.83
C SER A 152 2.09 -7.12 -10.87
N TRP A 153 3.07 -7.30 -11.75
CA TRP A 153 3.29 -6.37 -12.87
C TRP A 153 2.08 -6.27 -13.81
N ASP A 154 1.22 -7.28 -13.81
CA ASP A 154 0.03 -7.36 -14.67
C ASP A 154 -1.26 -6.96 -13.90
N GLY A 155 -1.11 -6.40 -12.73
CA GLY A 155 -2.23 -6.00 -11.87
C GLY A 155 -2.44 -6.94 -10.69
N PRO A 156 -3.66 -6.96 -10.11
CA PRO A 156 -3.93 -7.82 -8.96
C PRO A 156 -3.79 -9.30 -9.36
N ALA A 157 -3.05 -10.03 -8.53
CA ALA A 157 -2.88 -11.46 -8.75
C ALA A 157 -4.21 -12.18 -8.53
N VAL A 158 -4.56 -13.06 -9.47
CA VAL A 158 -5.75 -13.89 -9.33
C VAL A 158 -5.43 -14.96 -8.29
N GLN A 159 -6.18 -14.94 -7.19
CA GLN A 159 -6.12 -16.02 -6.21
C GLN A 159 -6.94 -17.19 -6.74
N GLY A 160 -6.23 -18.20 -7.16
CA GLY A 160 -6.85 -19.46 -7.56
C GLY A 160 -7.18 -20.33 -6.35
#